data_99529903f83f45c1aec28a2422d4396a
#
_entry.id   99529903f83f45c1aec28a2422d4396a
#
_cell.length_a   1.000
_cell.length_b   1.000
_cell.length_c   1.000
_cell.angle_alpha   90.00
_cell.angle_beta   90.00
_cell.angle_gamma   90.00
#
_symmetry.space_group_name_H-M   'P 1'
#
loop_
_entity.id
_entity.type
_entity.pdbx_description
1 polymer ?
#
loop_
_entity_poly.entity_id
_entity_poly.type
_entity_poly.pdbx_seq_one_letter_code
_entity_poly.pdbx_strand_id
1 'polypeptide(L)'
;MTARQIVISIPEKVLLAEKTDEESFAREMRMLAAVKLYELGRLSSGRAADLADMFRIEFLMALGRYKIFPFESELKDLEGGNA
;
A
#
# COMPACT_ATOMS: atom_id res chain seq x y z
N MET A 1 5.59 -8.76 -16.26
CA MET A 1 4.16 -8.60 -15.96
C MET A 1 3.67 -7.26 -16.50
N THR A 2 2.50 -7.25 -17.08
CA THR A 2 1.97 -6.05 -17.74
C THR A 2 1.18 -5.21 -16.75
N ALA A 3 1.54 -3.93 -16.66
CA ALA A 3 0.78 -2.99 -15.86
C ALA A 3 -0.26 -2.32 -16.75
N ARG A 4 -1.41 -2.00 -16.16
CA ARG A 4 -2.46 -1.27 -16.84
C ARG A 4 -2.65 0.06 -16.14
N GLN A 5 -2.96 1.08 -16.91
CA GLN A 5 -3.18 2.39 -16.34
C GLN A 5 -4.65 2.61 -16.05
N ILE A 6 -4.90 3.23 -14.91
CA ILE A 6 -6.25 3.66 -14.53
C ILE A 6 -6.18 5.16 -14.40
N VAL A 7 -7.06 5.86 -15.10
CA VAL A 7 -7.10 7.31 -15.03
C VAL A 7 -8.22 7.74 -14.11
N ILE A 8 -7.86 8.48 -13.06
CA ILE A 8 -8.82 8.95 -12.07
C ILE A 8 -8.71 10.47 -11.98
N SER A 9 -9.85 11.14 -12.07
CA SER A 9 -9.89 12.59 -11.94
C SER A 9 -10.01 12.97 -10.47
N ILE A 10 -9.09 13.79 -9.99
CA ILE A 10 -9.08 14.27 -8.62
C ILE A 10 -9.39 15.77 -8.65
N PRO A 11 -10.40 16.23 -7.90
CA PRO A 11 -10.69 17.67 -7.87
C PRO A 11 -9.47 18.44 -7.38
N GLU A 12 -9.17 19.54 -8.02
CA GLU A 12 -8.00 20.35 -7.66
C GLU A 12 -8.02 20.74 -6.19
N LYS A 13 -9.19 21.05 -5.66
CA LYS A 13 -9.29 21.47 -4.27
C LYS A 13 -8.84 20.39 -3.29
N VAL A 14 -8.91 19.11 -3.70
CA VAL A 14 -8.44 18.02 -2.85
C VAL A 14 -6.92 18.06 -2.77
N LEU A 15 -6.26 18.26 -3.91
CA LEU A 15 -4.80 18.34 -3.93
C LEU A 15 -4.32 19.55 -3.13
N LEU A 16 -5.04 20.66 -3.23
CA LEU A 16 -4.69 21.86 -2.48
C LEU A 16 -4.87 21.64 -0.98
N ALA A 17 -5.95 20.96 -0.59
CA ALA A 17 -6.21 20.66 0.80
C ALA A 17 -5.14 19.74 1.38
N GLU A 18 -4.68 18.79 0.59
CA GLU A 18 -3.65 17.84 1.00
C GLU A 18 -2.25 18.43 0.86
N LYS A 19 -2.13 19.61 0.27
CA LYS A 19 -0.84 20.29 0.06
C LYS A 19 0.15 19.38 -0.65
N THR A 20 -0.32 18.77 -1.73
CA THR A 20 0.48 17.79 -2.46
C THR A 20 0.31 18.00 -3.95
N ASP A 21 1.18 17.37 -4.73
CA ASP A 21 1.07 17.38 -6.18
C ASP A 21 0.49 16.06 -6.67
N GLU A 22 0.23 16.01 -7.98
CA GLU A 22 -0.42 14.85 -8.58
C GLU A 22 0.37 13.57 -8.39
N GLU A 23 1.67 13.62 -8.59
CA GLU A 23 2.50 12.43 -8.51
C GLU A 23 2.58 11.89 -7.08
N SER A 24 2.81 12.79 -6.12
CA SER A 24 2.88 12.39 -4.73
C SER A 24 1.55 11.84 -4.23
N PHE A 25 0.45 12.48 -4.65
CA PHE A 25 -0.87 12.03 -4.25
C PHE A 25 -1.18 10.66 -4.85
N ALA A 26 -0.78 10.44 -6.10
CA ALA A 26 -1.00 9.14 -6.73
C ALA A 26 -0.28 8.03 -5.97
N ARG A 27 0.96 8.30 -5.55
CA ARG A 27 1.70 7.30 -4.78
C ARG A 27 1.02 7.01 -3.45
N GLU A 28 0.55 8.06 -2.79
CA GLU A 28 -0.13 7.89 -1.52
C GLU A 28 -1.45 7.14 -1.68
N MET A 29 -2.21 7.45 -2.72
CA MET A 29 -3.45 6.74 -2.98
C MET A 29 -3.20 5.25 -3.18
N ARG A 30 -2.14 4.93 -3.92
CA ARG A 30 -1.80 3.52 -4.15
C ARG A 30 -1.46 2.83 -2.83
N MET A 31 -0.71 3.51 -1.97
CA MET A 31 -0.35 2.94 -0.68
C MET A 31 -1.57 2.73 0.21
N LEU A 32 -2.42 3.75 0.29
CA LEU A 32 -3.63 3.66 1.11
C LEU A 32 -4.57 2.58 0.59
N ALA A 33 -4.72 2.48 -0.73
CA ALA A 33 -5.55 1.44 -1.31
C ALA A 33 -4.96 0.05 -1.02
N ALA A 34 -3.65 -0.08 -1.14
CA ALA A 34 -2.99 -1.36 -0.88
C ALA A 34 -3.19 -1.80 0.57
N VAL A 35 -3.01 -0.86 1.50
CA VAL A 35 -3.18 -1.14 2.92
C VAL A 35 -4.62 -1.58 3.20
N LYS A 36 -5.58 -0.85 2.67
CA LYS A 36 -6.99 -1.17 2.95
C LYS A 36 -7.41 -2.48 2.30
N LEU A 37 -7.00 -2.71 1.07
CA LEU A 37 -7.34 -3.96 0.39
C LEU A 37 -6.70 -5.16 1.07
N TYR A 38 -5.52 -4.98 1.62
CA TYR A 38 -4.88 -6.02 2.40
C TYR A 38 -5.67 -6.25 3.71
N GLU A 39 -6.02 -5.17 4.39
CA GLU A 39 -6.77 -5.27 5.64
C GLU A 39 -8.08 -6.01 5.45
N LEU A 40 -8.75 -5.74 4.32
CA LEU A 40 -10.03 -6.36 4.01
C LEU A 40 -9.87 -7.82 3.53
N GLY A 41 -8.64 -8.30 3.40
CA GLY A 41 -8.39 -9.65 2.94
C GLY A 41 -8.60 -9.82 1.44
N ARG A 42 -8.67 -8.72 0.69
CA ARG A 42 -8.91 -8.78 -0.76
C ARG A 42 -7.63 -8.94 -1.56
N LEU A 43 -6.51 -8.50 -1.02
CA LEU A 43 -5.20 -8.67 -1.64
C LEU A 43 -4.26 -9.32 -0.64
N SER A 44 -3.44 -10.24 -1.13
CA SER A 44 -2.35 -10.79 -0.31
C SER A 44 -1.33 -9.67 -0.08
N SER A 45 -0.43 -9.89 0.87
CA SER A 45 0.62 -8.91 1.13
C SER A 45 1.51 -8.69 -0.08
N GLY A 46 1.79 -9.74 -0.85
CA GLY A 46 2.59 -9.60 -2.06
C GLY A 46 1.90 -8.73 -3.10
N ARG A 47 0.61 -8.95 -3.31
CA ARG A 47 -0.12 -8.16 -4.29
C ARG A 47 -0.35 -6.74 -3.82
N ALA A 48 -0.58 -6.56 -2.53
CA ALA A 48 -0.70 -5.22 -1.97
C ALA A 48 0.61 -4.46 -2.12
N ALA A 49 1.73 -5.13 -1.87
CA ALA A 49 3.04 -4.52 -2.04
C ALA A 49 3.26 -4.11 -3.50
N ASP A 50 2.84 -4.96 -4.45
CA ASP A 50 2.94 -4.62 -5.87
C ASP A 50 2.14 -3.37 -6.17
N LEU A 51 0.94 -3.25 -5.63
CA LEU A 51 0.12 -2.07 -5.84
C LEU A 51 0.79 -0.82 -5.28
N ALA A 52 1.44 -0.95 -4.12
CA ALA A 52 2.13 0.16 -3.48
C ALA A 52 3.53 0.40 -4.05
N ASP A 53 3.96 -0.41 -5.00
CA ASP A 53 5.28 -0.33 -5.61
C ASP A 53 6.38 -0.49 -4.57
N MET A 54 6.26 -1.52 -3.75
CA MET A 54 7.20 -1.82 -2.67
C MET A 54 7.52 -3.31 -2.67
N PHE A 55 8.64 -3.66 -2.04
CA PHE A 55 8.90 -5.06 -1.74
C PHE A 55 7.94 -5.51 -0.63
N ARG A 56 7.61 -6.81 -0.64
CA ARG A 56 6.63 -7.36 0.31
C ARG A 56 6.99 -7.04 1.76
N ILE A 57 8.24 -7.24 2.13
CA ILE A 57 8.66 -7.01 3.50
C ILE A 57 8.56 -5.53 3.87
N GLU A 58 8.92 -4.64 2.94
CA GLU A 58 8.74 -3.20 3.16
C GLU A 58 7.30 -2.86 3.45
N PHE A 59 6.39 -3.46 2.66
CA PHE A 59 4.96 -3.21 2.84
C PHE A 59 4.50 -3.65 4.22
N LEU A 60 4.88 -4.88 4.62
CA LEU A 60 4.49 -5.40 5.92
C LEU A 60 5.00 -4.53 7.06
N MET A 61 6.23 -4.05 6.93
CA MET A 61 6.82 -3.19 7.96
C MET A 61 6.15 -1.82 7.99
N ALA A 62 5.62 -1.38 6.87
CA ALA A 62 4.96 -0.07 6.79
C ALA A 62 3.57 -0.08 7.39
N LEU A 63 2.95 -1.25 7.57
CA LEU A 63 1.58 -1.34 8.07
C LEU A 63 1.39 -0.67 9.42
N GLY A 64 2.43 -0.67 10.25
CA GLY A 64 2.36 -0.05 11.57
C GLY A 64 1.99 1.42 11.52
N ARG A 65 2.41 2.12 10.47
CA ARG A 65 2.09 3.54 10.30
C ARG A 65 0.60 3.76 10.09
N TYR A 66 -0.12 2.71 9.67
CA TYR A 66 -1.55 2.78 9.44
C TYR A 66 -2.33 2.02 10.50
N LYS A 67 -1.63 1.62 11.59
CA LYS A 67 -2.21 0.93 12.73
C LYS A 67 -2.87 -0.39 12.33
N ILE A 68 -2.24 -1.08 11.41
CA ILE A 68 -2.71 -2.37 10.92
C ILE A 68 -1.62 -3.40 11.21
N PHE A 69 -2.03 -4.57 11.70
CA PHE A 69 -1.10 -5.64 11.98
C PHE A 69 -1.12 -6.67 10.86
N PRO A 70 0.04 -7.20 10.48
CA PRO A 70 0.07 -8.29 9.50
C PRO A 70 -0.69 -9.49 10.02
N PHE A 71 -1.16 -10.34 9.10
CA PHE A 71 -1.78 -11.59 9.50
C PHE A 71 -0.73 -12.44 10.21
N GLU A 72 -1.19 -13.32 11.09
CA GLU A 72 -0.28 -14.12 11.92
C GLU A 72 0.74 -14.89 11.10
N SER A 73 0.31 -15.46 9.98
CA SER A 73 1.20 -16.22 9.12
C SER A 73 2.32 -15.33 8.55
N GLU A 74 2.05 -14.04 8.41
CA GLU A 74 3.03 -13.11 7.85
C GLU A 74 3.94 -12.53 8.91
N LEU A 75 3.47 -12.51 10.15
CA LEU A 75 4.34 -12.10 11.26
C LEU A 75 5.53 -13.04 11.37
N LYS A 76 5.34 -14.31 11.08
CA LYS A 76 6.42 -15.27 11.11
C LYS A 76 7.49 -14.93 10.09
N ASP A 77 7.09 -14.40 8.92
CA ASP A 77 8.05 -14.01 7.90
C ASP A 77 8.91 -12.84 8.37
N LEU A 78 8.31 -11.93 9.13
CA LEU A 78 9.04 -10.79 9.67
C LEU A 78 9.98 -11.19 10.78
N GLU A 79 9.49 -12.03 11.71
CA GLU A 79 10.29 -12.49 12.85
C GLU A 79 11.31 -13.52 12.43
N GLY A 80 10.88 -14.44 11.58
CA GLY A 80 11.65 -15.55 11.16
C GLY A 80 12.93 -15.14 10.51
N GLY A 81 12.85 -14.09 9.87
CA GLY A 81 14.00 -13.71 9.22
C GLY A 81 14.42 -14.92 8.46
N ASN A 82 14.41 -15.52 8.70
CA ASN A 82 14.61 -16.31 8.40
C ASN A 82 15.27 -17.15 8.61
N ALA A 83 14.93 -16.94 9.02
CA ALA A 83 15.73 -17.76 9.73
C ALA A 83 16.59 -18.59 9.10
#